data_af93f642e7dffdadce30f0c257ca240d
#
_entry.id   af93f642e7dffdadce30f0c257ca240d
#
_cell.length_a   1.000
_cell.length_b   1.000
_cell.length_c   1.000
_cell.angle_alpha   90.00
_cell.angle_beta   90.00
_cell.angle_gamma   90.00
#
_symmetry.space_group_name_H-M   'P 1'
#
loop_
_entity.id
_entity.type
_entity.pdbx_description
1 polymer ?
#
loop_
_entity_poly.entity_id
_entity_poly.type
_entity_poly.pdbx_seq_one_letter_code
_entity_poly.pdbx_strand_id
1 'polypeptide(L)'
;MGLFIDPEMVKQVEVRRGGGSSLYGNGGIGGTVAVTTKDAADFLAGTDKDWGVKVKTGYASDTENWQKSAFVFGRHGIWDAVVGVNRQDAGETKRSTGKRSENNRDFDQTAVLAKVSAFPNDDMLVSLAYNYDIAHDDWDSSSYGRQTYKNEQHRLTGKWEYEASKLVNIRSAVQYVSSEYAFDTGARESEIKFDSIGANVQNTSEFNILGGHELTFGGDIYKKSQSGKDLEGNQWVDATGRPDSDALDAGLFIQDIYDITGWLSVSPVVRWNYYKRESNKGYASMSDNKVTPGVTVTLKPHTSTEIWASVNTGYRPPILDELYFTMVYPGVIDNAVVVANPELKPEKSTNWETGTNLNFKGLLAEDDKLNAKFTFFYDDVKDFIGSTSWMDPNVPGTMYFSTENLGHVVRKGIEVSAGYAIGNFSVRANYGLVHATDKTTDERVPGVTPQSANLRLGYTFPAQALDVWYRARWSKGGKSAEETDYGSGVYKHYASFMTHAVGVEWSPKVEGFVTFTAGAALTNLFDKEYRMLNGSYGYGRAARVWLSAQF
;
A
#
# COMPACT_ATOMS: atom_id res chain seq x y z
N MET A 1 -9.63 0.56 7.16
CA MET A 1 -8.37 1.12 7.70
C MET A 1 -7.21 0.62 6.86
N GLY A 2 -6.30 1.51 6.41
CA GLY A 2 -5.15 1.15 5.59
C GLY A 2 -4.00 0.57 6.41
N LEU A 3 -2.97 0.05 5.71
CA LEU A 3 -1.70 -0.32 6.33
C LEU A 3 -1.01 0.96 6.83
N PHE A 4 -0.84 1.08 8.15
CA PHE A 4 -0.12 2.16 8.78
C PHE A 4 1.24 1.65 9.23
N ILE A 5 2.29 2.06 8.54
CA ILE A 5 3.67 1.72 8.86
C ILE A 5 4.58 2.87 8.46
N ASP A 6 5.46 3.27 9.37
CA ASP A 6 6.41 4.35 9.09
C ASP A 6 7.44 3.92 8.03
N PRO A 7 7.63 4.71 6.94
CA PRO A 7 8.57 4.39 5.89
C PRO A 7 10.02 4.20 6.37
N GLU A 8 10.43 4.81 7.49
CA GLU A 8 11.78 4.66 8.02
C GLU A 8 12.04 3.25 8.56
N MET A 9 10.98 2.51 8.95
CA MET A 9 11.05 1.11 9.40
C MET A 9 11.06 0.11 8.24
N VAL A 10 10.76 0.57 7.02
CA VAL A 10 10.56 -0.30 5.86
C VAL A 10 11.87 -0.57 5.15
N LYS A 11 12.10 -1.84 4.83
CA LYS A 11 13.17 -2.33 3.94
C LYS A 11 12.71 -2.34 2.49
N GLN A 12 11.53 -2.91 2.23
CA GLN A 12 11.03 -3.16 0.89
C GLN A 12 9.50 -3.07 0.86
N VAL A 13 8.99 -2.52 -0.22
CA VAL A 13 7.56 -2.54 -0.57
C VAL A 13 7.44 -3.23 -1.92
N GLU A 14 6.69 -4.32 -1.95
CA GLU A 14 6.34 -5.04 -3.16
C GLU A 14 4.90 -4.73 -3.53
N VAL A 15 4.68 -4.26 -4.75
CA VAL A 15 3.35 -3.96 -5.26
C VAL A 15 3.08 -4.88 -6.44
N ARG A 16 2.12 -5.79 -6.29
CA ARG A 16 1.58 -6.58 -7.38
C ARG A 16 0.22 -6.00 -7.77
N ARG A 17 0.09 -5.59 -9.00
CA ARG A 17 -1.15 -5.09 -9.58
C ARG A 17 -1.91 -6.21 -10.28
N GLY A 18 -3.21 -5.98 -10.51
CA GLY A 18 -4.08 -6.97 -11.15
C GLY A 18 -4.58 -8.06 -10.21
N GLY A 19 -5.20 -9.09 -10.77
CA GLY A 19 -5.82 -10.18 -10.03
C GLY A 19 -4.81 -11.05 -9.29
N GLY A 20 -4.63 -10.82 -8.00
CA GLY A 20 -3.69 -11.54 -7.13
C GLY A 20 -4.33 -12.50 -6.11
N SER A 21 -5.65 -12.64 -6.14
CA SER A 21 -6.40 -13.43 -5.12
C SER A 21 -5.98 -14.89 -5.06
N SER A 22 -5.49 -15.46 -6.16
CA SER A 22 -5.08 -16.87 -6.20
C SER A 22 -3.85 -17.18 -5.37
N LEU A 23 -2.96 -16.23 -5.10
CA LEU A 23 -1.76 -16.45 -4.28
C LEU A 23 -1.81 -15.73 -2.92
N TYR A 24 -2.43 -14.56 -2.86
CA TYR A 24 -2.32 -13.65 -1.71
C TYR A 24 -3.62 -13.54 -0.88
N GLY A 25 -4.59 -14.41 -1.14
CA GLY A 25 -5.81 -14.51 -0.36
C GLY A 25 -6.98 -13.64 -0.82
N ASN A 26 -8.04 -13.67 -0.03
CA ASN A 26 -9.27 -12.93 -0.29
C ASN A 26 -9.02 -11.42 -0.36
N GLY A 27 -9.56 -10.78 -1.40
CA GLY A 27 -9.52 -9.32 -1.54
C GLY A 27 -8.53 -8.77 -2.56
N GLY A 28 -7.62 -9.58 -3.12
CA GLY A 28 -6.62 -9.15 -4.11
C GLY A 28 -7.15 -8.91 -5.53
N ILE A 29 -8.34 -8.32 -5.70
CA ILE A 29 -8.92 -8.02 -7.03
C ILE A 29 -8.15 -6.90 -7.74
N GLY A 30 -7.72 -5.87 -7.01
CA GLY A 30 -6.99 -4.73 -7.58
C GLY A 30 -5.48 -4.83 -7.46
N GLY A 31 -4.99 -5.85 -6.76
CA GLY A 31 -3.58 -6.07 -6.45
C GLY A 31 -3.30 -6.26 -4.97
N THR A 32 -2.03 -6.47 -4.64
CA THR A 32 -1.55 -6.66 -3.27
C THR A 32 -0.32 -5.80 -3.01
N VAL A 33 -0.16 -5.39 -1.76
CA VAL A 33 1.02 -4.67 -1.28
C VAL A 33 1.61 -5.46 -0.12
N ALA A 34 2.85 -5.92 -0.28
CA ALA A 34 3.62 -6.56 0.79
C ALA A 34 4.70 -5.60 1.29
N VAL A 35 4.86 -5.53 2.61
CA VAL A 35 5.87 -4.67 3.24
C VAL A 35 6.77 -5.52 4.11
N THR A 36 8.08 -5.36 3.93
CA THR A 36 9.12 -6.00 4.76
C THR A 36 9.85 -4.93 5.56
N THR A 37 10.04 -5.17 6.85
CA THR A 37 10.79 -4.28 7.74
C THR A 37 12.28 -4.55 7.69
N LYS A 38 13.08 -3.56 8.08
CA LYS A 38 14.55 -3.65 8.13
C LYS A 38 15.02 -4.74 9.09
N ASP A 39 16.18 -5.32 8.75
CA ASP A 39 16.98 -6.26 9.55
C ASP A 39 18.32 -5.61 9.93
N ALA A 40 19.06 -6.16 10.92
CA ALA A 40 20.41 -5.69 11.21
C ALA A 40 21.34 -5.88 9.99
N ALA A 41 21.16 -6.95 9.23
CA ALA A 41 21.87 -7.20 7.99
C ALA A 41 21.79 -6.04 6.97
N ASP A 42 20.66 -5.31 6.93
CA ASP A 42 20.49 -4.17 6.01
C ASP A 42 21.42 -2.99 6.35
N PHE A 43 21.76 -2.84 7.62
CA PHE A 43 22.67 -1.80 8.10
C PHE A 43 24.14 -2.25 8.07
N LEU A 44 24.39 -3.54 8.26
CA LEU A 44 25.75 -4.10 8.29
C LEU A 44 26.28 -4.44 6.91
N ALA A 45 25.46 -4.39 5.86
CA ALA A 45 25.85 -4.70 4.50
C ALA A 45 27.03 -3.81 4.02
N GLY A 46 28.12 -4.43 3.57
CA GLY A 46 29.33 -3.74 3.12
C GLY A 46 30.20 -3.18 4.25
N THR A 47 30.02 -3.65 5.49
CA THR A 47 30.84 -3.31 6.65
C THR A 47 31.52 -4.55 7.24
N ASP A 48 32.63 -4.37 7.95
CA ASP A 48 33.29 -5.42 8.73
C ASP A 48 32.84 -5.41 10.21
N LYS A 49 31.79 -4.65 10.55
CA LYS A 49 31.29 -4.50 11.92
C LYS A 49 30.20 -5.53 12.21
N ASP A 50 30.15 -6.00 13.43
CA ASP A 50 29.10 -6.89 13.93
C ASP A 50 27.93 -6.13 14.55
N TRP A 51 28.09 -4.84 14.86
CA TRP A 51 27.04 -4.00 15.41
C TRP A 51 27.28 -2.52 15.05
N GLY A 52 26.24 -1.72 15.21
CA GLY A 52 26.35 -0.29 14.96
C GLY A 52 25.12 0.48 15.41
N VAL A 53 25.24 1.80 15.23
CA VAL A 53 24.17 2.77 15.50
C VAL A 53 24.01 3.65 14.26
N LYS A 54 22.78 3.88 13.82
CA LYS A 54 22.46 4.86 12.79
C LYS A 54 21.52 5.91 13.35
N VAL A 55 21.85 7.17 13.12
CA VAL A 55 20.99 8.32 13.42
C VAL A 55 20.68 9.09 12.15
N LYS A 56 19.46 9.63 12.06
CA LYS A 56 19.04 10.46 10.94
C LYS A 56 18.17 11.59 11.43
N THR A 57 18.30 12.76 10.83
CA THR A 57 17.36 13.88 10.99
C THR A 57 17.05 14.47 9.64
N GLY A 58 15.86 15.03 9.51
CA GLY A 58 15.41 15.70 8.29
C GLY A 58 14.39 16.78 8.59
N TYR A 59 14.29 17.72 7.67
CA TYR A 59 13.30 18.81 7.70
C TYR A 59 12.67 19.02 6.34
N ALA A 60 11.34 19.25 6.32
CA ALA A 60 10.57 19.59 5.12
C ALA A 60 9.76 20.86 5.37
N SER A 61 9.98 21.88 4.54
CA SER A 61 9.41 23.23 4.76
C SER A 61 7.94 23.38 4.34
N ASP A 62 7.40 22.45 3.54
CA ASP A 62 6.00 22.43 3.09
C ASP A 62 5.01 22.03 4.19
N THR A 63 5.49 21.30 5.16
CA THR A 63 4.73 20.82 6.31
C THR A 63 5.40 21.16 7.64
N GLU A 64 6.49 21.93 7.61
CA GLU A 64 7.33 22.21 8.80
C GLU A 64 7.72 20.94 9.55
N ASN A 65 7.83 19.82 8.81
CA ASN A 65 8.03 18.49 9.37
C ASN A 65 9.48 18.26 9.76
N TRP A 66 9.69 17.99 11.03
CA TRP A 66 10.93 17.47 11.58
C TRP A 66 10.83 15.96 11.75
N GLN A 67 11.75 15.24 11.12
CA GLN A 67 11.93 13.80 11.28
C GLN A 67 13.23 13.50 12.02
N LYS A 68 13.19 12.58 12.98
CA LYS A 68 14.34 12.13 13.76
C LYS A 68 14.24 10.63 13.95
N SER A 69 15.26 9.88 13.54
CA SER A 69 15.32 8.43 13.75
C SER A 69 16.65 7.98 14.32
N ALA A 70 16.58 6.90 15.08
CA ALA A 70 17.75 6.20 15.60
C ALA A 70 17.53 4.70 15.52
N PHE A 71 18.58 3.96 15.12
CA PHE A 71 18.60 2.51 15.07
C PHE A 71 19.85 2.00 15.76
N VAL A 72 19.68 0.94 16.55
CA VAL A 72 20.76 0.11 17.09
C VAL A 72 20.57 -1.27 16.50
N PHE A 73 21.62 -1.85 15.97
CA PHE A 73 21.58 -3.12 15.26
C PHE A 73 22.85 -3.91 15.49
N GLY A 74 22.73 -5.23 15.41
CA GLY A 74 23.90 -6.09 15.55
C GLY A 74 23.61 -7.54 15.21
N ARG A 75 24.72 -8.26 14.93
CA ARG A 75 24.75 -9.68 14.68
C ARG A 75 25.79 -10.34 15.58
N HIS A 76 25.43 -11.44 16.22
CA HIS A 76 26.35 -12.23 17.00
C HIS A 76 25.99 -13.71 16.97
N GLY A 77 26.93 -14.54 16.51
CA GLY A 77 26.67 -15.97 16.31
C GLY A 77 25.48 -16.18 15.36
N ILE A 78 24.47 -16.86 15.84
CA ILE A 78 23.25 -17.15 15.07
C ILE A 78 22.21 -15.99 15.13
N TRP A 79 22.43 -14.97 15.93
CA TRP A 79 21.46 -13.91 16.22
C TRP A 79 21.72 -12.67 15.40
N ASP A 80 20.64 -12.08 14.88
CA ASP A 80 20.57 -10.78 14.23
C ASP A 80 19.45 -9.96 14.91
N ALA A 81 19.73 -8.75 15.34
CA ALA A 81 18.76 -7.94 16.06
C ALA A 81 18.85 -6.46 15.63
N VAL A 82 17.69 -5.83 15.54
CA VAL A 82 17.56 -4.37 15.31
C VAL A 82 16.47 -3.78 16.19
N VAL A 83 16.75 -2.62 16.76
CA VAL A 83 15.76 -1.76 17.41
C VAL A 83 15.87 -0.37 16.80
N GLY A 84 14.75 0.18 16.38
CA GLY A 84 14.68 1.50 15.78
C GLY A 84 13.51 2.32 16.32
N VAL A 85 13.69 3.63 16.39
CA VAL A 85 12.65 4.60 16.68
C VAL A 85 12.68 5.71 15.64
N ASN A 86 11.52 6.15 15.19
CA ASN A 86 11.34 7.34 14.36
C ASN A 86 10.28 8.24 14.99
N ARG A 87 10.55 9.54 15.02
CA ARG A 87 9.59 10.56 15.42
C ARG A 87 9.46 11.57 14.28
N GLN A 88 8.23 11.91 13.95
CA GLN A 88 7.87 12.97 13.03
C GLN A 88 6.98 13.98 13.74
N ASP A 89 7.29 15.25 13.57
CA ASP A 89 6.49 16.36 14.06
C ASP A 89 6.26 17.29 12.87
N ALA A 90 5.03 17.37 12.39
CA ALA A 90 4.65 18.19 11.24
C ALA A 90 3.61 19.23 11.67
N GLY A 91 3.82 20.45 11.22
CA GLY A 91 2.87 21.53 11.37
C GLY A 91 1.98 21.68 10.14
N GLU A 92 1.49 22.88 9.97
CA GLU A 92 0.52 23.21 8.92
C GLU A 92 1.03 22.97 7.50
N THR A 93 0.22 22.33 6.69
CA THR A 93 0.52 22.11 5.26
C THR A 93 0.46 23.43 4.47
N LYS A 94 1.56 23.77 3.80
CA LYS A 94 1.65 24.93 2.89
C LYS A 94 1.40 24.47 1.45
N ARG A 95 0.43 25.10 0.81
CA ARG A 95 0.18 24.99 -0.64
C ARG A 95 0.95 26.07 -1.41
N SER A 96 0.85 26.07 -2.74
CA SER A 96 1.44 27.10 -3.61
C SER A 96 1.20 28.52 -3.08
N THR A 97 2.17 29.42 -3.30
CA THR A 97 2.18 30.82 -2.81
C THR A 97 2.26 30.95 -1.28
N GLY A 98 2.66 29.89 -0.55
CA GLY A 98 2.79 29.93 0.91
C GLY A 98 1.46 30.02 1.67
N LYS A 99 0.32 29.89 0.97
CA LYS A 99 -0.99 29.84 1.63
C LYS A 99 -1.12 28.56 2.44
N ARG A 100 -1.72 28.66 3.61
CA ARG A 100 -2.10 27.50 4.41
C ARG A 100 -3.16 26.69 3.65
N SER A 101 -3.18 25.38 3.86
CA SER A 101 -4.30 24.55 3.41
C SER A 101 -5.57 25.02 4.11
N GLU A 102 -6.72 24.92 3.43
CA GLU A 102 -8.03 25.25 4.04
C GLU A 102 -8.35 24.34 5.22
N ASN A 103 -7.73 23.17 5.25
CA ASN A 103 -7.77 22.21 6.34
C ASN A 103 -6.39 22.21 6.99
N ASN A 104 -6.26 23.00 8.06
CA ASN A 104 -5.03 23.08 8.82
C ASN A 104 -4.84 21.78 9.59
N ARG A 105 -3.64 21.21 9.55
CA ARG A 105 -3.38 19.89 10.08
C ARG A 105 -2.03 19.87 10.76
N ASP A 106 -2.04 19.74 12.08
CA ASP A 106 -0.87 19.40 12.87
C ASP A 106 -0.82 17.88 13.02
N PHE A 107 0.33 17.29 12.77
CA PHE A 107 0.51 15.86 12.76
C PHE A 107 1.78 15.47 13.50
N ASP A 108 1.67 14.53 14.43
CA ASP A 108 2.83 13.90 15.02
C ASP A 108 2.71 12.37 14.94
N GLN A 109 3.84 11.72 14.76
CA GLN A 109 3.93 10.27 14.70
C GLN A 109 5.17 9.77 15.42
N THR A 110 5.02 8.70 16.18
CA THR A 110 6.13 7.90 16.71
C THR A 110 6.00 6.48 16.22
N ALA A 111 7.07 5.93 15.65
CA ALA A 111 7.16 4.56 15.22
C ALA A 111 8.33 3.86 15.91
N VAL A 112 8.13 2.60 16.30
CA VAL A 112 9.15 1.73 16.89
C VAL A 112 9.18 0.42 16.14
N LEU A 113 10.37 -0.06 15.84
CA LEU A 113 10.66 -1.40 15.33
C LEU A 113 11.59 -2.10 16.32
N ALA A 114 11.21 -3.30 16.76
CA ALA A 114 12.11 -4.23 17.44
C ALA A 114 12.02 -5.58 16.73
N LYS A 115 13.13 -6.08 16.21
CA LYS A 115 13.17 -7.35 15.50
C LYS A 115 14.38 -8.16 15.92
N VAL A 116 14.18 -9.43 16.15
CA VAL A 116 15.23 -10.42 16.39
C VAL A 116 15.02 -11.58 15.43
N SER A 117 16.12 -12.04 14.84
CA SER A 117 16.17 -13.21 13.96
C SER A 117 17.25 -14.15 14.43
N ALA A 118 17.00 -15.44 14.29
CA ALA A 118 17.97 -16.50 14.57
C ALA A 118 18.16 -17.35 13.31
N PHE A 119 19.39 -17.69 13.02
CA PHE A 119 19.83 -18.59 11.95
C PHE A 119 20.51 -19.81 12.57
N PRO A 120 19.75 -20.81 13.10
CA PRO A 120 20.29 -21.97 13.78
C PRO A 120 21.25 -22.79 12.90
N ASN A 121 21.02 -22.77 11.60
CA ASN A 121 21.86 -23.31 10.53
C ASN A 121 21.60 -22.54 9.23
N ASP A 122 22.29 -22.90 8.15
CA ASP A 122 22.19 -22.21 6.85
C ASP A 122 20.82 -22.35 6.19
N ASP A 123 20.03 -23.36 6.59
CA ASP A 123 18.74 -23.71 6.00
C ASP A 123 17.54 -23.16 6.80
N MET A 124 17.77 -22.55 7.97
CA MET A 124 16.68 -22.16 8.88
C MET A 124 16.77 -20.70 9.33
N LEU A 125 15.64 -20.01 9.21
CA LEU A 125 15.40 -18.69 9.80
C LEU A 125 14.19 -18.75 10.75
N VAL A 126 14.35 -18.22 11.95
CA VAL A 126 13.25 -17.91 12.87
C VAL A 126 13.33 -16.43 13.20
N SER A 127 12.26 -15.66 13.06
CA SER A 127 12.25 -14.26 13.42
C SER A 127 11.00 -13.84 14.16
N LEU A 128 11.16 -12.85 15.03
CA LEU A 128 10.08 -12.17 15.74
C LEU A 128 10.26 -10.66 15.57
N ALA A 129 9.24 -9.99 15.06
CA ALA A 129 9.22 -8.56 14.86
C ALA A 129 8.04 -7.94 15.58
N TYR A 130 8.28 -6.88 16.33
CA TYR A 130 7.28 -6.00 16.91
C TYR A 130 7.38 -4.61 16.28
N ASN A 131 6.25 -4.09 15.81
CA ASN A 131 6.12 -2.73 15.33
C ASN A 131 5.05 -2.02 16.15
N TYR A 132 5.35 -0.82 16.58
CA TYR A 132 4.44 0.10 17.24
C TYR A 132 4.40 1.41 16.45
N ASP A 133 3.23 1.87 16.15
CA ASP A 133 3.00 3.15 15.48
C ASP A 133 1.89 3.89 16.21
N ILE A 134 2.14 5.14 16.60
CA ILE A 134 1.12 6.05 17.12
C ILE A 134 1.20 7.37 16.38
N ALA A 135 0.06 7.86 15.93
CA ALA A 135 -0.06 9.15 15.29
C ALA A 135 -1.21 9.95 15.90
N HIS A 136 -0.98 11.23 16.09
CA HIS A 136 -2.00 12.20 16.42
C HIS A 136 -2.12 13.19 15.27
N ASP A 137 -3.34 13.62 15.02
CA ASP A 137 -3.69 14.46 13.88
C ASP A 137 -4.76 15.45 14.34
N ASP A 138 -4.37 16.71 14.47
CA ASP A 138 -5.27 17.80 14.79
C ASP A 138 -5.69 18.48 13.49
N TRP A 139 -6.97 18.43 13.19
CA TRP A 139 -7.53 19.01 11.99
C TRP A 139 -8.50 20.14 12.34
N ASP A 140 -8.22 21.34 11.87
CA ASP A 140 -9.11 22.47 11.97
C ASP A 140 -9.84 22.67 10.63
N SER A 141 -11.11 22.32 10.60
CA SER A 141 -11.98 22.45 9.44
C SER A 141 -12.87 23.67 9.57
N SER A 142 -12.93 24.48 8.51
CA SER A 142 -13.87 25.62 8.44
C SER A 142 -15.34 25.22 8.54
N SER A 143 -15.66 23.95 8.22
CA SER A 143 -17.04 23.42 8.22
C SER A 143 -17.40 22.66 9.49
N TYR A 144 -16.42 22.03 10.17
CA TYR A 144 -16.66 21.11 11.28
C TYR A 144 -15.95 21.52 12.59
N GLY A 145 -15.21 22.65 12.57
CA GLY A 145 -14.39 23.06 13.72
C GLY A 145 -13.15 22.17 13.91
N ARG A 146 -12.55 22.24 15.10
CA ARG A 146 -11.37 21.46 15.46
C ARG A 146 -11.77 20.00 15.72
N GLN A 147 -11.03 19.10 15.12
CA GLN A 147 -11.17 17.65 15.27
C GLN A 147 -9.80 17.08 15.62
N THR A 148 -9.77 16.15 16.56
CA THR A 148 -8.55 15.43 16.91
C THR A 148 -8.71 13.96 16.60
N TYR A 149 -7.65 13.37 16.06
CA TYR A 149 -7.59 11.97 15.71
C TYR A 149 -6.36 11.33 16.34
N LYS A 150 -6.53 10.16 16.92
CA LYS A 150 -5.46 9.27 17.36
C LYS A 150 -5.54 7.96 16.58
N ASN A 151 -4.43 7.53 16.05
CA ASN A 151 -4.30 6.19 15.47
C ASN A 151 -3.13 5.48 16.15
N GLU A 152 -3.42 4.39 16.82
CA GLU A 152 -2.42 3.57 17.51
C GLU A 152 -2.45 2.15 16.97
N GLN A 153 -1.28 1.60 16.62
CA GLN A 153 -1.19 0.26 16.07
C GLN A 153 -0.04 -0.51 16.69
N HIS A 154 -0.35 -1.73 17.13
CA HIS A 154 0.61 -2.75 17.56
C HIS A 154 0.59 -3.90 16.56
N ARG A 155 1.75 -4.32 16.09
CA ARG A 155 1.90 -5.47 15.21
C ARG A 155 3.00 -6.38 15.73
N LEU A 156 2.66 -7.66 15.92
CA LEU A 156 3.61 -8.72 16.23
C LEU A 156 3.61 -9.71 15.07
N THR A 157 4.80 -10.02 14.55
CA THR A 157 4.97 -10.97 13.43
C THR A 157 6.04 -11.97 13.76
N GLY A 158 5.68 -13.26 13.81
CA GLY A 158 6.60 -14.39 13.86
C GLY A 158 6.75 -15.00 12.47
N LYS A 159 7.98 -15.32 12.07
CA LYS A 159 8.27 -16.03 10.82
C LYS A 159 9.14 -17.24 11.08
N TRP A 160 8.91 -18.29 10.32
CA TRP A 160 9.76 -19.47 10.25
C TRP A 160 9.93 -19.87 8.79
N GLU A 161 11.19 -19.97 8.37
CA GLU A 161 11.59 -20.41 7.04
C GLU A 161 12.56 -21.59 7.20
N TYR A 162 12.37 -22.63 6.39
CA TYR A 162 13.17 -23.83 6.43
C TYR A 162 13.34 -24.44 5.04
N GLU A 163 14.57 -24.41 4.54
CA GLU A 163 14.95 -24.90 3.21
C GLU A 163 15.83 -26.16 3.34
N ALA A 164 15.19 -27.29 3.70
CA ALA A 164 15.91 -28.56 3.91
C ALA A 164 16.38 -29.23 2.61
N SER A 165 15.71 -28.99 1.51
CA SER A 165 16.01 -29.57 0.20
C SER A 165 15.25 -28.88 -0.91
N LYS A 166 15.50 -29.24 -2.17
CA LYS A 166 14.70 -28.81 -3.32
C LYS A 166 13.21 -29.15 -3.20
N LEU A 167 12.84 -30.20 -2.46
CA LEU A 167 11.45 -30.59 -2.26
C LEU A 167 10.80 -29.94 -1.01
N VAL A 168 11.61 -29.45 -0.10
CA VAL A 168 11.15 -28.90 1.19
C VAL A 168 11.75 -27.52 1.39
N ASN A 169 11.00 -26.51 1.00
CA ASN A 169 11.26 -25.09 1.25
C ASN A 169 10.00 -24.49 1.86
N ILE A 170 9.92 -24.54 3.19
CA ILE A 170 8.75 -24.11 3.96
C ILE A 170 8.93 -22.64 4.35
N ARG A 171 7.88 -21.86 4.15
CA ARG A 171 7.77 -20.49 4.67
C ARG A 171 6.45 -20.36 5.42
N SER A 172 6.53 -19.86 6.64
CA SER A 172 5.35 -19.61 7.45
C SER A 172 5.44 -18.29 8.19
N ALA A 173 4.29 -17.72 8.48
CA ALA A 173 4.19 -16.55 9.32
C ALA A 173 2.93 -16.59 10.17
N VAL A 174 3.03 -16.03 11.37
CA VAL A 174 1.90 -15.73 12.26
C VAL A 174 1.96 -14.24 12.55
N GLN A 175 0.82 -13.57 12.44
CA GLN A 175 0.73 -12.13 12.68
C GLN A 175 -0.44 -11.81 13.60
N TYR A 176 -0.20 -10.94 14.56
CA TYR A 176 -1.23 -10.27 15.35
C TYR A 176 -1.12 -8.76 15.13
N VAL A 177 -2.25 -8.12 14.86
CA VAL A 177 -2.35 -6.66 14.71
C VAL A 177 -3.51 -6.17 15.58
N SER A 178 -3.25 -5.20 16.43
CA SER A 178 -4.26 -4.43 17.14
C SER A 178 -4.14 -2.98 16.70
N SER A 179 -5.25 -2.40 16.27
CA SER A 179 -5.31 -0.99 15.85
C SER A 179 -6.46 -0.31 16.59
N GLU A 180 -6.18 0.83 17.18
CA GLU A 180 -7.14 1.71 17.82
C GLU A 180 -7.19 3.04 17.09
N TYR A 181 -8.38 3.47 16.74
CA TYR A 181 -8.64 4.75 16.12
C TYR A 181 -9.63 5.51 16.99
N ALA A 182 -9.17 6.58 17.63
CA ALA A 182 -10.02 7.47 18.40
C ALA A 182 -10.17 8.81 17.67
N PHE A 183 -11.33 9.42 17.76
CA PHE A 183 -11.58 10.76 17.23
C PHE A 183 -12.51 11.55 18.13
N ASP A 184 -12.23 12.85 18.23
CA ASP A 184 -13.05 13.84 18.92
C ASP A 184 -13.35 14.99 17.95
N THR A 185 -14.63 15.27 17.75
CA THR A 185 -15.13 16.37 16.91
C THR A 185 -15.67 17.53 17.73
N GLY A 186 -15.48 17.50 19.05
CA GLY A 186 -16.12 18.42 19.99
C GLY A 186 -17.60 18.15 20.24
N ALA A 187 -18.30 17.52 19.29
CA ALA A 187 -19.69 17.09 19.40
C ALA A 187 -19.85 15.59 19.70
N ARG A 188 -18.82 14.82 19.35
CA ARG A 188 -18.80 13.36 19.52
C ARG A 188 -17.36 12.90 19.74
N GLU A 189 -17.16 12.05 20.73
CA GLU A 189 -15.93 11.31 20.94
C GLU A 189 -16.20 9.82 20.70
N SER A 190 -15.36 9.16 19.92
CA SER A 190 -15.52 7.75 19.57
C SER A 190 -14.18 7.04 19.51
N GLU A 191 -14.19 5.77 19.88
CA GLU A 191 -13.06 4.86 19.81
C GLU A 191 -13.48 3.63 19.01
N ILE A 192 -12.63 3.23 18.05
CA ILE A 192 -12.84 2.06 17.20
C ILE A 192 -11.62 1.19 17.29
N LYS A 193 -11.82 -0.07 17.64
CA LYS A 193 -10.75 -1.06 17.74
C LYS A 193 -10.90 -2.13 16.68
N PHE A 194 -9.77 -2.46 16.06
CA PHE A 194 -9.62 -3.55 15.10
C PHE A 194 -8.52 -4.49 15.56
N ASP A 195 -8.87 -5.74 15.81
CA ASP A 195 -7.91 -6.79 16.12
C ASP A 195 -7.87 -7.78 14.94
N SER A 196 -6.70 -8.25 14.58
CA SER A 196 -6.51 -9.27 13.56
C SER A 196 -5.46 -10.26 13.98
N ILE A 197 -5.77 -11.54 13.91
CA ILE A 197 -4.80 -12.63 14.04
C ILE A 197 -4.85 -13.48 12.78
N GLY A 198 -3.70 -13.85 12.26
CA GLY A 198 -3.62 -14.68 11.07
C GLY A 198 -2.36 -15.51 11.02
N ALA A 199 -2.44 -16.59 10.27
CA ALA A 199 -1.33 -17.47 9.99
C ALA A 199 -1.34 -17.89 8.52
N ASN A 200 -0.16 -18.11 7.97
CA ASN A 200 0.02 -18.73 6.67
C ASN A 200 1.18 -19.72 6.70
N VAL A 201 1.11 -20.71 5.81
CA VAL A 201 2.18 -21.68 5.59
C VAL A 201 2.16 -22.08 4.12
N GLN A 202 3.34 -22.19 3.53
CA GLN A 202 3.52 -22.74 2.18
C GLN A 202 4.78 -23.56 2.11
N ASN A 203 4.80 -24.50 1.16
CA ASN A 203 5.99 -25.23 0.74
C ASN A 203 6.20 -25.01 -0.76
N THR A 204 7.45 -24.82 -1.18
CA THR A 204 7.86 -24.83 -2.58
C THR A 204 8.76 -26.04 -2.83
N SER A 205 8.43 -26.82 -3.85
CA SER A 205 9.14 -28.04 -4.26
C SER A 205 9.65 -27.91 -5.67
N GLU A 206 10.97 -28.04 -5.87
CA GLU A 206 11.60 -28.06 -7.18
C GLU A 206 11.91 -29.50 -7.59
N PHE A 207 11.45 -29.91 -8.78
CA PHE A 207 11.71 -31.23 -9.34
C PHE A 207 11.66 -31.21 -10.88
N ASN A 208 12.11 -32.32 -11.50
CA ASN A 208 12.12 -32.46 -12.95
C ASN A 208 11.34 -33.70 -13.38
N ILE A 209 10.19 -33.51 -14.03
CA ILE A 209 9.38 -34.56 -14.66
C ILE A 209 8.86 -34.00 -15.98
N LEU A 210 9.40 -34.46 -17.12
CA LEU A 210 9.08 -33.97 -18.46
C LEU A 210 9.33 -32.44 -18.63
N GLY A 211 10.14 -31.86 -17.77
CA GLY A 211 10.47 -30.43 -17.69
C GLY A 211 10.77 -30.06 -16.25
N GLY A 212 11.07 -28.78 -16.00
CA GLY A 212 11.32 -28.23 -14.66
C GLY A 212 10.00 -27.82 -13.99
N HIS A 213 9.83 -28.15 -12.73
CA HIS A 213 8.67 -27.74 -11.92
C HIS A 213 9.13 -27.00 -10.67
N GLU A 214 8.44 -25.89 -10.37
CA GLU A 214 8.46 -25.20 -9.10
C GLU A 214 7.03 -25.20 -8.55
N LEU A 215 6.70 -26.24 -7.77
CA LEU A 215 5.37 -26.46 -7.21
C LEU A 215 5.26 -25.81 -5.85
N THR A 216 4.43 -24.76 -5.74
CA THR A 216 4.11 -24.11 -4.46
C THR A 216 2.69 -24.44 -4.04
N PHE A 217 2.50 -24.89 -2.80
CA PHE A 217 1.19 -25.12 -2.21
C PHE A 217 1.16 -24.67 -0.77
N GLY A 218 -0.01 -24.27 -0.30
CA GLY A 218 -0.13 -23.72 1.03
C GLY A 218 -1.53 -23.28 1.40
N GLY A 219 -1.62 -22.59 2.53
CA GLY A 219 -2.87 -22.05 3.02
C GLY A 219 -2.67 -20.91 4.00
N ASP A 220 -3.76 -20.21 4.23
CA ASP A 220 -3.82 -19.10 5.17
C ASP A 220 -5.18 -19.06 5.88
N ILE A 221 -5.17 -18.45 7.07
CA ILE A 221 -6.36 -18.17 7.85
C ILE A 221 -6.18 -16.85 8.61
N TYR A 222 -7.20 -16.00 8.57
CA TYR A 222 -7.22 -14.71 9.26
C TYR A 222 -8.57 -14.51 9.95
N LYS A 223 -8.53 -14.23 11.24
CA LYS A 223 -9.68 -13.70 11.98
C LYS A 223 -9.47 -12.21 12.24
N LYS A 224 -10.48 -11.40 11.96
CA LYS A 224 -10.53 -9.97 12.25
C LYS A 224 -11.74 -9.70 13.10
N SER A 225 -11.57 -8.87 14.13
CA SER A 225 -12.64 -8.41 15.00
C SER A 225 -12.68 -6.89 14.98
N GLN A 226 -13.86 -6.33 15.03
CA GLN A 226 -14.10 -4.88 15.09
C GLN A 226 -15.02 -4.61 16.26
N SER A 227 -14.74 -3.56 17.03
CA SER A 227 -15.63 -3.01 18.04
C SER A 227 -15.57 -1.48 18.03
N GLY A 228 -16.63 -0.83 18.48
CA GLY A 228 -16.68 0.61 18.59
C GLY A 228 -17.31 1.04 19.90
N LYS A 229 -16.87 2.19 20.45
CA LYS A 229 -17.46 2.85 21.61
C LYS A 229 -17.64 4.32 21.33
N ASP A 230 -18.74 4.88 21.85
CA ASP A 230 -19.05 6.31 21.84
C ASP A 230 -19.09 6.84 23.27
N LEU A 231 -18.61 8.06 23.48
CA LEU A 231 -18.72 8.72 24.78
C LEU A 231 -20.07 9.45 24.87
N GLU A 232 -20.97 8.96 25.73
CA GLU A 232 -22.24 9.60 26.06
C GLU A 232 -22.21 10.17 27.48
N GLY A 233 -22.21 11.50 27.58
CA GLY A 233 -21.97 12.17 28.86
C GLY A 233 -20.53 11.88 29.34
N ASN A 234 -20.39 11.14 30.45
CA ASN A 234 -19.09 10.74 31.00
C ASN A 234 -18.89 9.21 31.00
N GLN A 235 -19.64 8.48 30.18
CA GLN A 235 -19.56 7.01 30.13
C GLN A 235 -19.36 6.53 28.69
N TRP A 236 -18.44 5.58 28.52
CA TRP A 236 -18.26 4.88 27.25
C TRP A 236 -19.34 3.81 27.11
N VAL A 237 -20.06 3.88 25.98
CA VAL A 237 -21.10 2.92 25.58
C VAL A 237 -20.73 2.29 24.26
N ASP A 238 -21.33 1.14 23.93
CA ASP A 238 -21.12 0.50 22.64
C ASP A 238 -21.60 1.42 21.51
N ALA A 239 -20.74 1.65 20.52
CA ALA A 239 -21.06 2.52 19.41
C ALA A 239 -22.27 1.95 18.62
N THR A 240 -23.30 2.76 18.51
CA THR A 240 -24.50 2.36 17.75
C THR A 240 -24.20 2.20 16.26
N GLY A 241 -23.21 2.92 15.76
CA GLY A 241 -22.82 2.95 14.35
C GLY A 241 -21.82 1.89 13.91
N ARG A 242 -21.07 1.27 14.83
CA ARG A 242 -20.13 0.19 14.54
C ARG A 242 -20.30 -0.95 15.54
N PRO A 243 -21.18 -1.90 15.21
CA PRO A 243 -21.42 -3.05 16.09
C PRO A 243 -20.18 -3.94 16.19
N ASP A 244 -20.05 -4.63 17.30
CA ASP A 244 -19.08 -5.71 17.41
C ASP A 244 -19.32 -6.72 16.31
N SER A 245 -18.28 -7.00 15.56
CA SER A 245 -18.37 -7.85 14.38
C SER A 245 -17.07 -8.59 14.13
N ASP A 246 -17.21 -9.79 13.57
CA ASP A 246 -16.12 -10.70 13.27
C ASP A 246 -16.08 -11.03 11.77
N ALA A 247 -14.89 -11.15 11.25
CA ALA A 247 -14.60 -11.66 9.92
C ALA A 247 -13.60 -12.81 10.01
N LEU A 248 -13.91 -13.94 9.39
CA LEU A 248 -13.00 -15.04 9.16
C LEU A 248 -12.76 -15.19 7.67
N ASP A 249 -11.49 -15.21 7.27
CA ASP A 249 -11.04 -15.49 5.90
C ASP A 249 -10.07 -16.67 5.94
N ALA A 250 -10.25 -17.66 5.06
CA ALA A 250 -9.35 -18.81 4.94
C ALA A 250 -9.17 -19.21 3.48
N GLY A 251 -8.06 -19.86 3.15
CA GLY A 251 -7.84 -20.36 1.83
C GLY A 251 -6.74 -21.38 1.72
N LEU A 252 -6.85 -22.22 0.69
CA LEU A 252 -5.84 -23.20 0.29
C LEU A 252 -5.50 -22.97 -1.17
N PHE A 253 -4.24 -23.04 -1.53
CA PHE A 253 -3.80 -22.82 -2.91
C PHE A 253 -2.72 -23.80 -3.35
N ILE A 254 -2.65 -23.99 -4.65
CA ILE A 254 -1.60 -24.72 -5.35
C ILE A 254 -1.28 -23.96 -6.64
N GLN A 255 0.01 -23.78 -6.91
CA GLN A 255 0.56 -23.21 -8.15
C GLN A 255 1.74 -24.05 -8.59
N ASP A 256 1.88 -24.26 -9.89
CA ASP A 256 3.07 -24.84 -10.50
C ASP A 256 3.66 -23.85 -11.51
N ILE A 257 4.96 -23.65 -11.49
CA ILE A 257 5.70 -23.01 -12.60
C ILE A 257 6.35 -24.14 -13.36
N TYR A 258 5.71 -24.54 -14.45
CA TYR A 258 6.16 -25.65 -15.28
C TYR A 258 6.96 -25.14 -16.48
N ASP A 259 8.26 -25.28 -16.42
CA ASP A 259 9.18 -25.03 -17.53
C ASP A 259 9.17 -26.20 -18.49
N ILE A 260 8.29 -26.14 -19.51
CA ILE A 260 8.14 -27.16 -20.56
C ILE A 260 9.42 -27.26 -21.39
N THR A 261 10.01 -26.08 -21.65
CA THR A 261 11.29 -25.95 -22.37
C THR A 261 12.05 -24.76 -21.79
N GLY A 262 13.30 -24.54 -22.19
CA GLY A 262 14.07 -23.35 -21.79
C GLY A 262 13.49 -22.01 -22.25
N TRP A 263 12.50 -22.01 -23.14
CA TRP A 263 11.88 -20.81 -23.69
C TRP A 263 10.37 -20.70 -23.45
N LEU A 264 9.72 -21.75 -22.94
CA LEU A 264 8.27 -21.80 -22.68
C LEU A 264 8.00 -22.33 -21.27
N SER A 265 7.30 -21.52 -20.48
CA SER A 265 6.77 -21.89 -19.16
C SER A 265 5.25 -21.68 -19.12
N VAL A 266 4.56 -22.53 -18.38
CA VAL A 266 3.12 -22.40 -18.07
C VAL A 266 2.93 -22.48 -16.57
N SER A 267 2.23 -21.50 -15.98
CA SER A 267 2.03 -21.44 -14.53
C SER A 267 0.54 -21.44 -14.21
N PRO A 268 -0.09 -22.63 -14.07
CA PRO A 268 -1.45 -22.76 -13.55
C PRO A 268 -1.47 -22.50 -12.04
N VAL A 269 -2.55 -21.92 -11.57
CA VAL A 269 -2.83 -21.71 -10.14
C VAL A 269 -4.30 -21.97 -9.86
N VAL A 270 -4.58 -22.57 -8.72
CA VAL A 270 -5.94 -22.75 -8.21
C VAL A 270 -5.94 -22.44 -6.73
N ARG A 271 -6.93 -21.66 -6.30
CA ARG A 271 -7.15 -21.38 -4.89
C ARG A 271 -8.62 -21.62 -4.52
N TRP A 272 -8.85 -22.27 -3.40
CA TRP A 272 -10.12 -22.31 -2.70
C TRP A 272 -10.12 -21.24 -1.63
N ASN A 273 -11.19 -20.43 -1.57
CA ASN A 273 -11.39 -19.34 -0.63
C ASN A 273 -12.66 -19.61 0.17
N TYR A 274 -12.62 -19.31 1.45
CA TYR A 274 -13.76 -19.30 2.35
C TYR A 274 -13.79 -17.99 3.12
N TYR A 275 -14.99 -17.46 3.40
CA TYR A 275 -15.17 -16.35 4.31
C TYR A 275 -16.41 -16.52 5.17
N LYS A 276 -16.40 -15.84 6.34
CA LYS A 276 -17.56 -15.69 7.23
C LYS A 276 -17.56 -14.28 7.80
N ARG A 277 -18.76 -13.67 7.94
CA ARG A 277 -18.98 -12.34 8.54
C ARG A 277 -20.11 -12.47 9.54
N GLU A 278 -19.95 -11.91 10.74
CA GLU A 278 -20.90 -11.96 11.83
C GLU A 278 -20.96 -10.61 12.54
N SER A 279 -22.13 -10.26 13.10
CA SER A 279 -22.33 -9.06 13.88
C SER A 279 -23.25 -9.34 15.07
N ASN A 280 -23.03 -8.67 16.18
CA ASN A 280 -23.88 -8.75 17.40
C ASN A 280 -25.19 -7.96 17.29
N LYS A 281 -25.41 -7.17 16.23
CA LYS A 281 -26.65 -6.39 16.02
C LYS A 281 -27.82 -7.21 15.44
N GLY A 282 -27.71 -8.54 15.40
CA GLY A 282 -28.77 -9.40 14.91
C GLY A 282 -28.89 -9.49 13.38
N TYR A 283 -27.93 -8.95 12.64
CA TYR A 283 -27.81 -9.21 11.21
C TYR A 283 -27.52 -10.69 10.97
N ALA A 284 -28.09 -11.26 9.90
CA ALA A 284 -27.80 -12.63 9.51
C ALA A 284 -26.30 -12.81 9.23
N SER A 285 -25.73 -13.91 9.71
CA SER A 285 -24.35 -14.25 9.38
C SER A 285 -24.23 -14.56 7.89
N MET A 286 -23.15 -14.07 7.27
CA MET A 286 -22.84 -14.30 5.88
C MET A 286 -21.63 -15.23 5.76
N SER A 287 -21.72 -16.25 4.92
CA SER A 287 -20.56 -17.09 4.56
C SER A 287 -20.72 -17.64 3.16
N ASP A 288 -19.61 -17.78 2.46
CA ASP A 288 -19.57 -18.41 1.15
C ASP A 288 -18.16 -18.94 0.88
N ASN A 289 -18.00 -19.72 -0.18
CA ASN A 289 -16.72 -20.20 -0.65
C ASN A 289 -16.61 -20.10 -2.17
N LYS A 290 -15.39 -19.97 -2.67
CA LYS A 290 -15.14 -19.81 -4.10
C LYS A 290 -13.80 -20.38 -4.51
N VAL A 291 -13.79 -21.13 -5.62
CA VAL A 291 -12.56 -21.53 -6.31
C VAL A 291 -12.20 -20.44 -7.33
N THR A 292 -10.95 -19.99 -7.30
CA THR A 292 -10.40 -18.97 -8.18
C THR A 292 -9.21 -19.55 -8.95
N PRO A 293 -9.43 -20.02 -10.20
CA PRO A 293 -8.36 -20.48 -11.07
C PRO A 293 -7.64 -19.32 -11.75
N GLY A 294 -6.42 -19.58 -12.20
CA GLY A 294 -5.63 -18.70 -13.03
C GLY A 294 -4.57 -19.47 -13.82
N VAL A 295 -4.04 -18.87 -14.87
CA VAL A 295 -2.92 -19.40 -15.63
C VAL A 295 -2.11 -18.26 -16.23
N THR A 296 -0.79 -18.42 -16.22
CA THR A 296 0.15 -17.54 -16.93
C THR A 296 0.96 -18.38 -17.90
N VAL A 297 1.14 -17.90 -19.11
CA VAL A 297 2.05 -18.45 -20.11
C VAL A 297 3.17 -17.46 -20.32
N THR A 298 4.41 -17.92 -20.24
CA THR A 298 5.62 -17.12 -20.38
C THR A 298 6.49 -17.66 -21.51
N LEU A 299 6.87 -16.79 -22.44
CA LEU A 299 7.79 -17.06 -23.53
C LEU A 299 9.09 -16.29 -23.29
N LYS A 300 10.22 -16.97 -23.39
CA LYS A 300 11.58 -16.41 -23.28
C LYS A 300 12.30 -16.59 -24.63
N PRO A 301 11.94 -15.82 -25.70
CA PRO A 301 12.55 -15.95 -27.01
C PRO A 301 14.04 -15.62 -27.02
N HIS A 302 14.48 -14.85 -26.04
CA HIS A 302 15.88 -14.49 -25.81
C HIS A 302 16.13 -14.32 -24.31
N THR A 303 17.36 -14.48 -23.83
CA THR A 303 17.75 -14.31 -22.44
C THR A 303 17.45 -12.92 -21.85
N SER A 304 17.37 -11.91 -22.71
CA SER A 304 17.04 -10.52 -22.36
C SER A 304 15.56 -10.17 -22.54
N THR A 305 14.71 -11.11 -23.01
CA THR A 305 13.32 -10.81 -23.37
C THR A 305 12.40 -11.87 -22.83
N GLU A 306 11.41 -11.46 -22.08
CA GLU A 306 10.33 -12.29 -21.60
C GLU A 306 9.00 -11.68 -22.05
N ILE A 307 8.12 -12.48 -22.64
CA ILE A 307 6.76 -12.11 -23.02
C ILE A 307 5.81 -13.02 -22.26
N TRP A 308 4.80 -12.45 -21.66
CA TRP A 308 3.86 -13.22 -20.87
C TRP A 308 2.41 -12.80 -21.14
N ALA A 309 1.50 -13.73 -20.94
CA ALA A 309 0.07 -13.48 -20.93
C ALA A 309 -0.59 -14.30 -19.80
N SER A 310 -1.55 -13.70 -19.12
CA SER A 310 -2.25 -14.35 -18.02
C SER A 310 -3.75 -14.10 -18.06
N VAL A 311 -4.50 -15.05 -17.51
CA VAL A 311 -5.87 -14.88 -17.10
C VAL A 311 -6.01 -15.38 -15.66
N ASN A 312 -6.55 -14.54 -14.80
CA ASN A 312 -6.75 -14.85 -13.38
C ASN A 312 -8.17 -14.46 -12.97
N THR A 313 -8.76 -15.24 -12.08
CA THR A 313 -10.02 -14.87 -11.43
C THR A 313 -9.77 -14.35 -10.03
N GLY A 314 -10.54 -13.34 -9.62
CA GLY A 314 -10.49 -12.73 -8.31
C GLY A 314 -11.81 -12.84 -7.56
N TYR A 315 -11.73 -12.78 -6.24
CA TYR A 315 -12.85 -12.86 -5.34
C TYR A 315 -12.62 -11.98 -4.12
N ARG A 316 -13.54 -11.03 -3.85
CA ARG A 316 -13.44 -10.13 -2.69
C ARG A 316 -14.74 -10.14 -1.90
N PRO A 317 -14.77 -10.78 -0.73
CA PRO A 317 -15.87 -10.62 0.23
C PRO A 317 -15.99 -9.18 0.69
N PRO A 318 -17.21 -8.72 1.06
CA PRO A 318 -17.38 -7.44 1.72
C PRO A 318 -16.58 -7.37 3.03
N ILE A 319 -16.09 -6.18 3.37
CA ILE A 319 -15.48 -5.91 4.68
C ILE A 319 -16.55 -5.53 5.71
N LEU A 320 -16.20 -5.56 7.01
CA LEU A 320 -17.14 -5.32 8.09
C LEU A 320 -17.78 -3.93 8.03
N ASP A 321 -17.00 -2.89 7.70
CA ASP A 321 -17.52 -1.53 7.54
C ASP A 321 -18.48 -1.40 6.34
N GLU A 322 -18.26 -2.10 5.24
CA GLU A 322 -19.19 -2.10 4.09
C GLU A 322 -20.54 -2.71 4.45
N LEU A 323 -20.55 -3.72 5.31
CA LEU A 323 -21.74 -4.45 5.71
C LEU A 323 -22.52 -3.76 6.82
N TYR A 324 -21.83 -3.28 7.86
CA TYR A 324 -22.46 -3.01 9.16
C TYR A 324 -22.31 -1.57 9.65
N PHE A 325 -21.55 -0.72 8.94
CA PHE A 325 -21.38 0.66 9.37
C PHE A 325 -22.65 1.47 9.20
N THR A 326 -23.06 2.16 10.28
CA THR A 326 -24.15 3.15 10.28
C THR A 326 -23.65 4.43 10.94
N MET A 327 -24.16 5.59 10.54
CA MET A 327 -23.83 6.86 11.18
C MET A 327 -24.89 7.90 10.88
N VAL A 328 -25.14 8.78 11.86
CA VAL A 328 -25.97 9.96 11.69
C VAL A 328 -25.10 11.18 11.92
N TYR A 329 -25.05 12.09 10.93
CA TYR A 329 -24.37 13.37 11.02
C TYR A 329 -25.40 14.48 11.15
N PRO A 330 -25.70 14.96 12.36
CA PRO A 330 -26.65 16.06 12.52
C PRO A 330 -26.05 17.38 12.02
N GLY A 331 -26.82 18.13 11.23
CA GLY A 331 -26.49 19.52 10.89
C GLY A 331 -25.51 19.75 9.73
N VAL A 332 -25.14 18.72 8.97
CA VAL A 332 -24.20 18.87 7.84
C VAL A 332 -24.90 19.18 6.52
N ILE A 333 -26.07 18.68 6.31
CA ILE A 333 -27.10 19.00 5.28
C ILE A 333 -28.36 18.53 5.93
N ASP A 334 -29.10 19.36 6.62
CA ASP A 334 -30.22 19.00 7.48
C ASP A 334 -30.05 17.68 8.27
N ASN A 335 -29.72 16.53 7.67
CA ASN A 335 -29.22 15.29 8.30
C ASN A 335 -28.56 14.39 7.24
N ALA A 336 -27.37 13.87 7.51
CA ALA A 336 -26.73 12.85 6.70
C ALA A 336 -26.75 11.51 7.46
N VAL A 337 -27.27 10.45 6.83
CA VAL A 337 -27.44 9.12 7.45
C VAL A 337 -26.72 8.06 6.62
N VAL A 338 -25.76 7.37 7.21
CA VAL A 338 -25.15 6.17 6.62
C VAL A 338 -25.96 4.94 7.07
N VAL A 339 -26.36 4.12 6.12
CA VAL A 339 -27.18 2.91 6.34
C VAL A 339 -26.35 1.67 6.03
N ALA A 340 -26.38 0.71 6.95
CA ALA A 340 -25.76 -0.60 6.77
C ALA A 340 -26.41 -1.40 5.62
N ASN A 341 -25.61 -2.22 4.92
CA ASN A 341 -26.12 -3.14 3.92
C ASN A 341 -25.56 -4.57 4.13
N PRO A 342 -26.22 -5.38 4.96
CA PRO A 342 -25.79 -6.75 5.22
C PRO A 342 -26.05 -7.73 4.07
N GLU A 343 -26.69 -7.28 2.97
CA GLU A 343 -27.04 -8.11 1.81
C GLU A 343 -26.03 -8.00 0.66
N LEU A 344 -24.89 -7.33 0.89
CA LEU A 344 -23.83 -7.19 -0.12
C LEU A 344 -23.32 -8.56 -0.58
N LYS A 345 -23.16 -8.68 -1.90
CA LYS A 345 -22.56 -9.86 -2.53
C LYS A 345 -21.05 -9.63 -2.72
N PRO A 346 -20.24 -10.71 -2.66
CA PRO A 346 -18.82 -10.62 -2.99
C PRO A 346 -18.57 -10.16 -4.42
N GLU A 347 -17.58 -9.31 -4.61
CA GLU A 347 -17.09 -8.96 -5.95
C GLU A 347 -16.37 -10.15 -6.59
N LYS A 348 -16.54 -10.28 -7.90
CA LYS A 348 -15.90 -11.31 -8.72
C LYS A 348 -15.19 -10.62 -9.87
N SER A 349 -13.93 -10.94 -10.11
CA SER A 349 -13.21 -10.38 -11.24
C SER A 349 -12.66 -11.47 -12.17
N THR A 350 -12.52 -11.10 -13.43
CA THR A 350 -11.68 -11.80 -14.41
C THR A 350 -10.69 -10.80 -14.95
N ASN A 351 -9.42 -11.06 -14.70
CA ASN A 351 -8.32 -10.20 -15.07
C ASN A 351 -7.51 -10.86 -16.20
N TRP A 352 -7.32 -10.13 -17.29
CA TRP A 352 -6.49 -10.49 -18.42
C TRP A 352 -5.30 -9.55 -18.47
N GLU A 353 -4.10 -10.09 -18.50
CA GLU A 353 -2.89 -9.28 -18.60
C GLU A 353 -1.97 -9.87 -19.67
N THR A 354 -1.25 -9.00 -20.36
CA THR A 354 -0.12 -9.38 -21.20
C THR A 354 0.98 -8.34 -21.09
N GLY A 355 2.20 -8.76 -21.23
CA GLY A 355 3.32 -7.85 -21.11
C GLY A 355 4.63 -8.41 -21.61
N THR A 356 5.64 -7.55 -21.54
CA THR A 356 7.02 -7.94 -21.83
C THR A 356 7.96 -7.33 -20.79
N ASN A 357 8.96 -8.12 -20.40
CA ASN A 357 10.10 -7.69 -19.61
C ASN A 357 11.34 -7.71 -20.49
N LEU A 358 12.08 -6.60 -20.49
CA LEU A 358 13.30 -6.42 -21.28
C LEU A 358 14.45 -6.12 -20.32
N ASN A 359 15.53 -6.90 -20.41
CA ASN A 359 16.72 -6.77 -19.57
C ASN A 359 17.98 -6.88 -20.44
N PHE A 360 18.42 -5.75 -21.00
CA PHE A 360 19.58 -5.69 -21.86
C PHE A 360 20.80 -5.16 -21.12
N LYS A 361 21.96 -5.70 -21.45
CA LYS A 361 23.27 -5.19 -21.07
C LYS A 361 24.08 -5.00 -22.36
N GLY A 362 24.81 -3.88 -22.47
CA GLY A 362 25.61 -3.59 -23.65
C GLY A 362 24.75 -3.30 -24.90
N LEU A 363 23.63 -2.57 -24.76
CA LEU A 363 22.71 -2.27 -25.86
C LEU A 363 23.24 -1.13 -26.76
N LEU A 364 23.69 -0.04 -26.16
CA LEU A 364 24.25 1.14 -26.83
C LEU A 364 25.73 1.35 -26.49
N ALA A 365 26.18 0.86 -25.33
CA ALA A 365 27.56 0.90 -24.85
C ALA A 365 27.83 -0.35 -23.98
N GLU A 366 29.08 -0.78 -23.88
CA GLU A 366 29.46 -2.02 -23.17
C GLU A 366 29.02 -2.07 -21.70
N ASP A 367 28.93 -0.92 -21.04
CA ASP A 367 28.61 -0.77 -19.61
C ASP A 367 27.13 -0.38 -19.38
N ASP A 368 26.32 -0.25 -20.42
CA ASP A 368 24.93 0.15 -20.25
C ASP A 368 24.04 -0.99 -19.76
N LYS A 369 22.93 -0.61 -19.10
CA LYS A 369 21.88 -1.51 -18.63
C LYS A 369 20.52 -0.91 -18.88
N LEU A 370 19.68 -1.64 -19.61
CA LEU A 370 18.25 -1.31 -19.81
C LEU A 370 17.39 -2.37 -19.12
N ASN A 371 16.52 -1.92 -18.23
CA ASN A 371 15.41 -2.72 -17.72
C ASN A 371 14.12 -2.02 -18.08
N ALA A 372 13.22 -2.70 -18.79
CA ALA A 372 11.92 -2.13 -19.14
C ALA A 372 10.82 -3.18 -18.98
N LYS A 373 9.68 -2.72 -18.54
CA LYS A 373 8.46 -3.52 -18.44
C LYS A 373 7.31 -2.78 -19.10
N PHE A 374 6.59 -3.48 -19.95
CA PHE A 374 5.34 -3.05 -20.55
C PHE A 374 4.25 -4.01 -20.11
N THR A 375 3.09 -3.51 -19.70
CA THR A 375 1.93 -4.32 -19.32
C THR A 375 0.67 -3.70 -19.90
N PHE A 376 -0.16 -4.49 -20.54
CA PHE A 376 -1.54 -4.20 -20.84
C PHE A 376 -2.41 -5.03 -19.91
N PHE A 377 -3.47 -4.44 -19.36
CA PHE A 377 -4.44 -5.14 -18.53
C PHE A 377 -5.88 -4.83 -18.92
N TYR A 378 -6.74 -5.81 -18.71
CA TYR A 378 -8.19 -5.70 -18.81
C TYR A 378 -8.80 -6.48 -17.66
N ASP A 379 -9.57 -5.80 -16.83
CA ASP A 379 -10.15 -6.33 -15.61
C ASP A 379 -11.66 -6.08 -15.61
N ASP A 380 -12.42 -7.16 -15.57
CA ASP A 380 -13.87 -7.21 -15.57
C ASP A 380 -14.35 -7.56 -14.16
N VAL A 381 -14.98 -6.61 -13.45
CA VAL A 381 -15.44 -6.76 -12.06
C VAL A 381 -16.95 -6.72 -12.03
N LYS A 382 -17.54 -7.84 -11.62
CA LYS A 382 -18.98 -8.00 -11.39
C LYS A 382 -19.29 -7.85 -9.90
N ASP A 383 -20.52 -7.43 -9.61
CA ASP A 383 -21.00 -7.16 -8.25
C ASP A 383 -20.09 -6.13 -7.53
N PHE A 384 -19.55 -5.15 -8.28
CA PHE A 384 -18.63 -4.13 -7.75
C PHE A 384 -19.26 -3.42 -6.55
N ILE A 385 -18.55 -3.37 -5.43
CA ILE A 385 -19.03 -2.72 -4.20
C ILE A 385 -18.56 -1.27 -4.21
N GLY A 386 -19.53 -0.35 -4.13
CA GLY A 386 -19.27 1.08 -4.11
C GLY A 386 -20.29 1.84 -3.29
N SER A 387 -19.99 3.11 -3.02
CA SER A 387 -20.88 3.98 -2.27
C SER A 387 -21.98 4.55 -3.17
N THR A 388 -23.18 4.63 -2.64
CA THR A 388 -24.33 5.30 -3.25
C THR A 388 -24.90 6.31 -2.28
N SER A 389 -25.64 7.29 -2.81
CA SER A 389 -26.36 8.27 -2.00
C SER A 389 -27.71 8.63 -2.64
N TRP A 390 -28.71 8.90 -1.82
CA TRP A 390 -30.05 9.31 -2.27
C TRP A 390 -30.72 10.21 -1.25
N MET A 391 -31.70 10.97 -1.70
CA MET A 391 -32.65 11.68 -0.84
C MET A 391 -33.96 10.89 -0.78
N ASP A 392 -34.49 10.65 0.43
CA ASP A 392 -35.84 10.09 0.58
C ASP A 392 -36.89 11.23 0.44
N PRO A 393 -37.75 11.19 -0.56
CA PRO A 393 -38.78 12.23 -0.75
C PRO A 393 -39.78 12.33 0.41
N ASN A 394 -39.87 11.28 1.25
CA ASN A 394 -40.75 11.26 2.43
C ASN A 394 -40.06 11.86 3.68
N VAL A 395 -38.75 12.06 3.65
CA VAL A 395 -37.95 12.66 4.74
C VAL A 395 -37.12 13.83 4.17
N PRO A 396 -37.78 14.99 3.90
CA PRO A 396 -37.11 16.14 3.29
C PRO A 396 -35.92 16.58 4.10
N GLY A 397 -34.81 16.94 3.42
CA GLY A 397 -33.58 17.42 4.03
C GLY A 397 -32.64 16.33 4.56
N THR A 398 -32.99 15.04 4.40
CA THR A 398 -32.11 13.93 4.82
C THR A 398 -31.46 13.27 3.61
N MET A 399 -30.13 13.24 3.61
CA MET A 399 -29.29 12.52 2.64
C MET A 399 -28.91 11.17 3.22
N TYR A 400 -29.21 10.11 2.50
CA TYR A 400 -28.82 8.75 2.85
C TYR A 400 -27.58 8.33 2.06
N PHE A 401 -26.69 7.61 2.71
CA PHE A 401 -25.51 6.98 2.12
C PHE A 401 -25.55 5.48 2.44
N SER A 402 -25.17 4.66 1.49
CA SER A 402 -25.00 3.23 1.70
C SER A 402 -23.87 2.70 0.82
N THR A 403 -23.46 1.48 1.11
CA THR A 403 -22.59 0.70 0.24
C THR A 403 -23.45 -0.33 -0.48
N GLU A 404 -23.33 -0.40 -1.81
CA GLU A 404 -24.14 -1.27 -2.65
C GLU A 404 -23.30 -1.99 -3.70
N ASN A 405 -23.84 -3.09 -4.24
CA ASN A 405 -23.29 -3.69 -5.44
C ASN A 405 -23.72 -2.86 -6.66
N LEU A 406 -22.87 -1.95 -7.12
CA LEU A 406 -23.14 -1.02 -8.22
C LEU A 406 -23.16 -1.69 -9.61
N GLY A 407 -23.02 -3.01 -9.67
CA GLY A 407 -23.13 -3.78 -10.91
C GLY A 407 -21.77 -4.13 -11.52
N HIS A 408 -21.46 -3.63 -12.70
CA HIS A 408 -20.38 -4.11 -13.53
C HIS A 408 -19.39 -3.01 -13.89
N VAL A 409 -18.15 -3.12 -13.40
CA VAL A 409 -17.07 -2.17 -13.69
C VAL A 409 -15.99 -2.84 -14.52
N VAL A 410 -15.61 -2.21 -15.63
CA VAL A 410 -14.46 -2.62 -16.45
C VAL A 410 -13.33 -1.62 -16.30
N ARG A 411 -12.15 -2.12 -15.95
CA ARG A 411 -10.90 -1.37 -15.91
C ARG A 411 -9.95 -1.91 -16.96
N LYS A 412 -9.35 -1.05 -17.76
CA LYS A 412 -8.33 -1.42 -18.75
C LYS A 412 -7.26 -0.35 -18.84
N GLY A 413 -6.06 -0.76 -19.20
CA GLY A 413 -4.98 0.21 -19.27
C GLY A 413 -3.66 -0.35 -19.71
N ILE A 414 -2.68 0.56 -19.67
CA ILE A 414 -1.30 0.31 -20.03
C ILE A 414 -0.41 0.81 -18.92
N GLU A 415 0.60 0.04 -18.58
CA GLU A 415 1.65 0.43 -17.67
C GLU A 415 3.01 0.22 -18.35
N VAL A 416 3.86 1.22 -18.23
CA VAL A 416 5.23 1.20 -18.72
C VAL A 416 6.16 1.61 -17.59
N SER A 417 7.21 0.86 -17.34
CA SER A 417 8.33 1.27 -16.51
C SER A 417 9.64 0.98 -17.24
N ALA A 418 10.57 1.93 -17.20
CA ALA A 418 11.87 1.80 -17.80
C ALA A 418 12.95 2.40 -16.92
N GLY A 419 14.07 1.71 -16.80
CA GLY A 419 15.31 2.18 -16.18
C GLY A 419 16.48 1.97 -17.14
N TYR A 420 17.23 3.00 -17.42
CA TYR A 420 18.44 2.95 -18.22
C TYR A 420 19.59 3.57 -17.45
N ALA A 421 20.72 2.92 -17.45
CA ALA A 421 21.96 3.40 -16.85
C ALA A 421 23.12 3.22 -17.82
N ILE A 422 23.98 4.22 -17.93
CA ILE A 422 25.20 4.21 -18.71
C ILE A 422 26.27 5.03 -17.96
N GLY A 423 27.39 4.42 -17.63
CA GLY A 423 28.41 5.06 -16.80
C GLY A 423 27.78 5.61 -15.50
N ASN A 424 27.93 6.90 -15.29
CA ASN A 424 27.40 7.61 -14.12
C ASN A 424 26.00 8.20 -14.31
N PHE A 425 25.42 8.07 -15.48
CA PHE A 425 24.08 8.62 -15.80
C PHE A 425 22.99 7.56 -15.65
N SER A 426 21.85 7.95 -15.11
CA SER A 426 20.67 7.09 -14.98
C SER A 426 19.38 7.81 -15.34
N VAL A 427 18.47 7.07 -15.98
CA VAL A 427 17.10 7.50 -16.29
C VAL A 427 16.15 6.47 -15.73
N ARG A 428 15.08 6.93 -15.05
CA ARG A 428 13.93 6.10 -14.69
C ARG A 428 12.66 6.78 -15.14
N ALA A 429 11.83 6.06 -15.87
CA ALA A 429 10.54 6.57 -16.35
C ALA A 429 9.43 5.58 -16.05
N ASN A 430 8.27 6.11 -15.65
CA ASN A 430 7.06 5.33 -15.49
C ASN A 430 5.90 6.09 -16.13
N TYR A 431 5.02 5.35 -16.81
CA TYR A 431 3.79 5.85 -17.38
C TYR A 431 2.66 4.88 -17.09
N GLY A 432 1.51 5.39 -16.69
CA GLY A 432 0.29 4.62 -16.50
C GLY A 432 -0.89 5.30 -17.18
N LEU A 433 -1.70 4.51 -17.85
CA LEU A 433 -2.99 4.90 -18.42
C LEU A 433 -4.04 3.92 -17.89
N VAL A 434 -5.11 4.46 -17.29
CA VAL A 434 -6.24 3.67 -16.77
C VAL A 434 -7.54 4.25 -17.30
N HIS A 435 -8.38 3.37 -17.81
CA HIS A 435 -9.75 3.67 -18.18
C HIS A 435 -10.68 2.76 -17.39
N ALA A 436 -11.45 3.35 -16.48
CA ALA A 436 -12.44 2.64 -15.67
C ALA A 436 -13.85 3.11 -16.07
N THR A 437 -14.72 2.17 -16.40
CA THR A 437 -16.09 2.44 -16.87
C THR A 437 -17.06 1.58 -16.09
N ASP A 438 -18.09 2.20 -15.54
CA ASP A 438 -19.28 1.51 -15.08
C ASP A 438 -20.12 1.10 -16.31
N LYS A 439 -20.30 -0.20 -16.49
CA LYS A 439 -21.02 -0.77 -17.63
C LYS A 439 -22.54 -0.68 -17.51
N THR A 440 -23.05 -0.33 -16.32
CA THR A 440 -24.47 -0.12 -16.09
C THR A 440 -24.89 1.25 -16.61
N THR A 441 -24.05 2.27 -16.38
CA THR A 441 -24.33 3.65 -16.80
C THR A 441 -23.56 4.06 -18.07
N ASP A 442 -22.56 3.27 -18.49
CA ASP A 442 -21.55 3.56 -19.49
C ASP A 442 -20.71 4.82 -19.19
N GLU A 443 -20.72 5.22 -17.92
CA GLU A 443 -19.98 6.38 -17.44
C GLU A 443 -18.60 6.01 -16.91
N ARG A 444 -17.73 6.99 -16.89
CA ARG A 444 -16.40 6.86 -16.30
C ARG A 444 -16.48 6.86 -14.77
N VAL A 445 -15.84 5.89 -14.13
CA VAL A 445 -15.73 5.84 -12.66
C VAL A 445 -14.99 7.08 -12.15
N PRO A 446 -15.60 7.88 -11.24
CA PRO A 446 -14.99 9.07 -10.68
C PRO A 446 -13.75 8.77 -9.83
N GLY A 447 -12.87 9.76 -9.64
CA GLY A 447 -11.69 9.63 -8.76
C GLY A 447 -10.53 8.83 -9.34
N VAL A 448 -10.69 8.16 -10.47
CA VAL A 448 -9.63 7.39 -11.13
C VAL A 448 -8.76 8.31 -11.98
N THR A 449 -7.46 8.41 -11.63
CA THR A 449 -6.48 9.17 -12.41
C THR A 449 -6.28 8.55 -13.79
N PRO A 450 -6.65 9.26 -14.88
CA PRO A 450 -6.66 8.65 -16.22
C PRO A 450 -5.27 8.33 -16.74
N GLN A 451 -4.31 9.19 -16.49
CA GLN A 451 -2.93 9.05 -16.94
C GLN A 451 -1.99 9.70 -15.93
N SER A 452 -0.85 9.09 -15.73
CA SER A 452 0.25 9.66 -14.94
C SER A 452 1.60 9.28 -15.52
N ALA A 453 2.58 10.15 -15.36
CA ALA A 453 3.96 9.89 -15.75
C ALA A 453 4.91 10.43 -14.69
N ASN A 454 6.02 9.72 -14.51
CA ASN A 454 7.15 10.16 -13.69
C ASN A 454 8.44 9.95 -14.49
N LEU A 455 9.31 10.93 -14.45
CA LEU A 455 10.67 10.86 -15.00
C LEU A 455 11.65 11.24 -13.91
N ARG A 456 12.71 10.46 -13.73
CA ARG A 456 13.87 10.80 -12.91
C ARG A 456 15.13 10.68 -13.74
N LEU A 457 15.93 11.73 -13.75
CA LEU A 457 17.29 11.75 -14.28
C LEU A 457 18.24 11.81 -13.10
N GLY A 458 19.32 11.05 -13.13
CA GLY A 458 20.35 11.04 -12.09
C GLY A 458 21.75 11.05 -12.70
N TYR A 459 22.67 11.72 -12.03
CA TYR A 459 24.09 11.68 -12.34
C TYR A 459 24.91 11.57 -11.05
N THR A 460 25.77 10.56 -11.01
CA THR A 460 26.71 10.33 -9.89
C THR A 460 28.07 10.92 -10.22
N PHE A 461 28.63 11.68 -9.31
CA PHE A 461 30.02 12.18 -9.34
C PHE A 461 30.87 11.35 -8.35
N PRO A 462 31.47 10.22 -8.78
CA PRO A 462 32.10 9.29 -7.84
C PRO A 462 33.27 9.89 -7.04
N ALA A 463 34.07 10.76 -7.67
CA ALA A 463 35.22 11.42 -7.01
C ALA A 463 34.78 12.38 -5.89
N GLN A 464 33.57 12.95 -5.98
CA GLN A 464 33.00 13.87 -4.99
C GLN A 464 32.05 13.15 -4.05
N ALA A 465 31.76 11.85 -4.27
CA ALA A 465 30.71 11.09 -3.56
C ALA A 465 29.34 11.81 -3.59
N LEU A 466 29.01 12.41 -4.74
CA LEU A 466 27.84 13.28 -4.92
C LEU A 466 26.91 12.70 -5.98
N ASP A 467 25.63 12.56 -5.62
CA ASP A 467 24.54 12.25 -6.54
C ASP A 467 23.67 13.49 -6.74
N VAL A 468 23.38 13.81 -8.01
CA VAL A 468 22.50 14.89 -8.40
C VAL A 468 21.34 14.32 -9.19
N TRP A 469 20.13 14.78 -8.93
CA TRP A 469 18.97 14.27 -9.64
C TRP A 469 17.94 15.35 -9.93
N TYR A 470 17.19 15.11 -11.02
CA TYR A 470 15.98 15.84 -11.40
C TYR A 470 14.81 14.88 -11.47
N ARG A 471 13.61 15.31 -11.08
CA ARG A 471 12.37 14.55 -11.21
C ARG A 471 11.25 15.44 -11.76
N ALA A 472 10.52 14.90 -12.74
CA ALA A 472 9.26 15.46 -13.21
C ALA A 472 8.13 14.48 -12.90
N ARG A 473 7.00 14.98 -12.43
CA ARG A 473 5.74 14.24 -12.23
C ARG A 473 4.64 14.94 -12.96
N TRP A 474 3.94 14.20 -13.81
CA TRP A 474 2.76 14.66 -14.52
C TRP A 474 1.56 13.81 -14.15
N SER A 475 0.36 14.44 -14.04
CA SER A 475 -0.92 13.78 -13.82
C SER A 475 -1.97 14.46 -14.68
N LYS A 476 -2.73 13.68 -15.44
CA LYS A 476 -3.88 14.16 -16.19
C LYS A 476 -5.02 14.45 -15.25
N GLY A 477 -5.70 15.57 -15.47
CA GLY A 477 -6.93 15.90 -14.77
C GLY A 477 -8.12 15.03 -15.20
N GLY A 478 -9.23 15.18 -14.51
CA GLY A 478 -10.45 14.42 -14.79
C GLY A 478 -11.56 14.66 -13.77
N LYS A 479 -12.60 13.85 -13.83
CA LYS A 479 -13.68 13.82 -12.83
C LYS A 479 -13.07 13.49 -11.46
N SER A 480 -13.38 14.30 -10.45
CA SER A 480 -12.95 14.05 -9.06
C SER A 480 -13.79 12.94 -8.41
N ALA A 481 -13.39 12.55 -7.21
CA ALA A 481 -14.24 11.75 -6.32
C ALA A 481 -15.30 12.62 -5.60
N GLU A 482 -15.14 13.96 -5.62
CA GLU A 482 -16.08 14.90 -5.04
C GLU A 482 -17.15 15.31 -6.04
N GLU A 483 -18.40 15.26 -5.64
CA GLU A 483 -19.52 15.87 -6.36
C GLU A 483 -19.54 17.40 -6.17
N THR A 484 -20.16 18.12 -7.10
CA THR A 484 -20.40 19.58 -6.95
C THR A 484 -21.39 19.87 -5.84
N ASP A 485 -22.46 19.05 -5.78
CA ASP A 485 -23.47 19.02 -4.73
C ASP A 485 -23.71 17.55 -4.40
N TYR A 486 -23.81 17.20 -3.13
CA TYR A 486 -24.03 15.81 -2.70
C TYR A 486 -25.29 15.23 -3.33
N GLY A 487 -25.17 14.03 -3.92
CA GLY A 487 -26.26 13.32 -4.57
C GLY A 487 -26.69 13.88 -5.92
N SER A 488 -25.98 14.88 -6.46
CA SER A 488 -26.29 15.44 -7.78
C SER A 488 -25.82 14.56 -8.95
N GLY A 489 -24.90 13.61 -8.71
CA GLY A 489 -24.19 12.87 -9.76
C GLY A 489 -23.24 13.73 -10.60
N VAL A 490 -23.10 15.01 -10.27
CA VAL A 490 -22.23 15.97 -10.98
C VAL A 490 -20.92 16.12 -10.23
N TYR A 491 -19.83 15.69 -10.84
CA TYR A 491 -18.50 15.68 -10.22
C TYR A 491 -17.65 16.88 -10.60
N LYS A 492 -16.87 17.39 -9.65
CA LYS A 492 -15.88 18.44 -9.92
C LYS A 492 -14.84 17.94 -10.93
N HIS A 493 -14.35 18.84 -11.77
CA HIS A 493 -13.27 18.57 -12.72
C HIS A 493 -12.00 19.30 -12.30
N TYR A 494 -10.92 18.55 -12.12
CA TYR A 494 -9.62 19.12 -11.82
C TYR A 494 -8.69 19.08 -13.03
N ALA A 495 -7.88 20.13 -13.17
CA ALA A 495 -6.95 20.31 -14.28
C ALA A 495 -5.76 19.33 -14.18
N SER A 496 -5.15 19.05 -15.32
CA SER A 496 -3.84 18.36 -15.37
C SER A 496 -2.76 19.22 -14.73
N PHE A 497 -1.77 18.58 -14.13
CA PHE A 497 -0.64 19.28 -13.56
C PHE A 497 0.69 18.59 -13.83
N MET A 498 1.76 19.36 -13.75
CA MET A 498 3.14 18.88 -13.78
C MET A 498 3.94 19.56 -12.68
N THR A 499 4.69 18.79 -11.90
CA THR A 499 5.59 19.29 -10.87
C THR A 499 7.01 18.83 -11.13
N HIS A 500 7.98 19.64 -10.71
CA HIS A 500 9.38 19.41 -10.91
C HIS A 500 10.11 19.42 -9.56
N ALA A 501 11.15 18.61 -9.42
CA ALA A 501 12.01 18.61 -8.26
C ALA A 501 13.45 18.40 -8.68
N VAL A 502 14.37 18.97 -7.92
CA VAL A 502 15.83 18.75 -8.03
C VAL A 502 16.37 18.41 -6.65
N GLY A 503 17.41 17.62 -6.60
CA GLY A 503 18.06 17.32 -5.33
C GLY A 503 19.49 16.84 -5.51
N VAL A 504 20.21 16.89 -4.41
CA VAL A 504 21.57 16.42 -4.28
C VAL A 504 21.69 15.54 -3.05
N GLU A 505 22.56 14.55 -3.11
CA GLU A 505 22.93 13.71 -1.97
C GLU A 505 24.45 13.52 -1.96
N TRP A 506 25.05 13.79 -0.84
CA TRP A 506 26.49 13.68 -0.62
C TRP A 506 26.77 12.59 0.40
N SER A 507 27.51 11.56 0.02
CA SER A 507 27.80 10.38 0.83
C SER A 507 29.31 10.08 0.86
N PRO A 508 30.12 10.96 1.50
CA PRO A 508 31.57 10.79 1.58
C PRO A 508 31.93 9.63 2.49
N LYS A 509 33.09 9.03 2.25
CA LYS A 509 33.75 8.16 3.23
C LYS A 509 34.38 9.04 4.31
N VAL A 510 33.92 8.89 5.55
CA VAL A 510 34.44 9.62 6.72
C VAL A 510 35.05 8.62 7.69
N GLU A 511 36.30 8.87 8.11
CA GLU A 511 36.99 8.01 9.06
C GLU A 511 36.19 7.89 10.38
N GLY A 512 36.08 6.69 10.91
CA GLY A 512 35.29 6.39 12.12
C GLY A 512 33.81 6.16 11.88
N PHE A 513 33.25 6.54 10.71
CA PHE A 513 31.89 6.26 10.29
C PHE A 513 31.87 5.13 9.26
N VAL A 514 30.82 4.32 9.27
CA VAL A 514 30.54 3.37 8.20
C VAL A 514 29.95 4.09 7.00
N THR A 515 28.96 4.94 7.24
CA THR A 515 28.36 5.82 6.23
C THR A 515 27.96 7.15 6.83
N PHE A 516 28.14 8.20 6.03
CA PHE A 516 27.63 9.54 6.31
C PHE A 516 26.86 10.01 5.07
N THR A 517 25.67 10.59 5.25
CA THR A 517 24.90 11.09 4.13
C THR A 517 24.27 12.44 4.49
N ALA A 518 24.47 13.43 3.64
CA ALA A 518 23.78 14.71 3.72
C ALA A 518 23.06 14.96 2.39
N GLY A 519 21.83 15.42 2.43
CA GLY A 519 21.08 15.69 1.21
C GLY A 519 20.20 16.92 1.31
N ALA A 520 19.88 17.48 0.15
CA ALA A 520 18.96 18.59 -0.01
C ALA A 520 18.14 18.43 -1.29
N ALA A 521 16.89 18.87 -1.26
CA ALA A 521 16.03 18.89 -2.43
C ALA A 521 15.10 20.10 -2.42
N LEU A 522 14.73 20.58 -3.63
CA LEU A 522 13.64 21.50 -3.87
C LEU A 522 12.53 20.74 -4.60
N THR A 523 11.36 20.64 -4.00
CA THR A 523 10.17 20.01 -4.58
C THR A 523 9.18 21.05 -5.06
N ASN A 524 8.36 20.69 -6.05
CA ASN A 524 7.45 21.63 -6.74
C ASN A 524 8.18 22.93 -7.11
N LEU A 525 9.30 22.82 -7.83
CA LEU A 525 10.28 23.89 -8.11
C LEU A 525 9.64 25.20 -8.62
N PHE A 526 8.58 25.09 -9.43
CA PHE A 526 7.88 26.23 -10.04
C PHE A 526 6.65 26.68 -9.24
N ASP A 527 6.49 26.17 -8.01
CA ASP A 527 5.37 26.48 -7.11
C ASP A 527 3.99 26.31 -7.77
N LYS A 528 3.83 25.23 -8.55
CA LYS A 528 2.58 24.93 -9.25
C LYS A 528 1.48 24.62 -8.24
N GLU A 529 0.38 25.38 -8.28
CA GLU A 529 -0.85 25.02 -7.56
C GLU A 529 -1.59 23.92 -8.32
N TYR A 530 -1.99 22.87 -7.62
CA TYR A 530 -2.72 21.75 -8.20
C TYR A 530 -3.61 21.06 -7.16
N ARG A 531 -4.65 20.38 -7.66
CA ARG A 531 -5.47 19.46 -6.86
C ARG A 531 -5.37 18.04 -7.40
N MET A 532 -5.41 17.09 -6.52
CA MET A 532 -5.56 15.67 -6.85
C MET A 532 -7.04 15.34 -7.06
N LEU A 533 -7.35 14.20 -7.70
CA LEU A 533 -8.74 13.84 -8.00
C LEU A 533 -9.58 13.49 -6.76
N ASN A 534 -8.97 13.30 -5.60
CA ASN A 534 -9.65 13.19 -4.31
C ASN A 534 -9.96 14.55 -3.66
N GLY A 535 -9.79 15.66 -4.39
CA GLY A 535 -10.04 17.01 -3.89
C GLY A 535 -8.89 17.67 -3.12
N SER A 536 -7.91 16.90 -2.66
CA SER A 536 -6.81 17.42 -1.85
C SER A 536 -5.91 18.37 -2.65
N TYR A 537 -5.53 19.49 -2.05
CA TYR A 537 -4.48 20.36 -2.59
C TYR A 537 -3.12 19.67 -2.53
N GLY A 538 -2.33 19.87 -3.58
CA GLY A 538 -0.93 19.48 -3.57
C GLY A 538 -0.05 20.46 -2.80
N TYR A 539 1.07 19.96 -2.31
CA TYR A 539 2.07 20.77 -1.59
C TYR A 539 2.68 21.85 -2.50
N GLY A 540 2.92 23.03 -1.94
CA GLY A 540 3.64 24.12 -2.57
C GLY A 540 5.12 23.80 -2.80
N ARG A 541 5.89 24.82 -3.23
CA ARG A 541 7.36 24.68 -3.32
C ARG A 541 7.95 24.49 -1.93
N ALA A 542 8.80 23.46 -1.78
CA ALA A 542 9.41 23.12 -0.51
C ALA A 542 10.89 22.80 -0.62
N ALA A 543 11.64 23.26 0.39
CA ALA A 543 12.98 22.78 0.64
C ALA A 543 12.93 21.58 1.60
N ARG A 544 13.70 20.55 1.30
CA ARG A 544 13.89 19.37 2.15
C ARG A 544 15.37 19.17 2.37
N VAL A 545 15.77 18.92 3.61
CA VAL A 545 17.15 18.62 3.98
C VAL A 545 17.18 17.41 4.89
N TRP A 546 18.21 16.58 4.77
CA TRP A 546 18.41 15.44 5.65
C TRP A 546 19.87 15.17 5.90
N LEU A 547 20.15 14.60 7.06
CA LEU A 547 21.46 14.20 7.51
C LEU A 547 21.36 12.84 8.19
N SER A 548 22.24 11.90 7.86
CA SER A 548 22.37 10.64 8.57
C SER A 548 23.83 10.28 8.80
N ALA A 549 24.10 9.62 9.91
CA ALA A 549 25.40 9.05 10.23
C ALA A 549 25.20 7.64 10.78
N GLN A 550 26.06 6.73 10.37
CA GLN A 550 26.10 5.36 10.84
C GLN A 550 27.52 5.04 11.32
N PHE A 551 27.62 4.50 12.52
CA PHE A 551 28.85 4.21 13.24
C PHE A 551 29.16 2.72 13.28
#